data_b9efc7d673b46005d966aee306b6c6b6
#
_entry.id   b9efc7d673b46005d966aee306b6c6b6
#
_cell.length_a   1.000
_cell.length_b   1.000
_cell.length_c   1.000
_cell.angle_alpha   90.00
_cell.angle_beta   90.00
_cell.angle_gamma   90.00
#
_symmetry.space_group_name_H-M   'P 1'
#
loop_
_entity.id
_entity.type
_entity.pdbx_description
1 polymer ?
#
loop_
_entity_poly.entity_id
_entity_poly.type
_entity_poly.pdbx_seq_one_letter_code
_entity_poly.pdbx_strand_id
1 'polypeptide(L)'
;QINHNARAFARFLDSLESESFFTEGAPLGEGRGRLYIKIDGLEHPVVRKAFSERIADHRILSCALTLNTEQKDEPTILVTKDVNLRVKARALGMQAEDYINDKVPTRSLFDAAHEEYTDIPAELIDMIYSRTEGIAVEELDFYSKLQPNQCFILKSDRNSVMVRYNPFSGRVTKVDKVTRSGITPRNAEQAFAFDVITDPNVKLVGLTGKAGTGKTLLALAAALSMRESYQQILLARPIVALANKDLGYLPGDEKQKITPYMQPLFDNLNFIKNQLRAGSAEVRAIEEMQHDNRLIIEALAYIRGRSLS
;
A
#
# COMPACT_ATOMS: atom_id res chain seq x y z
N GLN A 1 -9.23 11.20 -2.18
CA GLN A 1 -8.51 10.92 -3.44
C GLN A 1 -9.45 10.96 -4.64
N ILE A 2 -10.61 10.25 -4.62
CA ILE A 2 -11.61 10.26 -5.72
C ILE A 2 -12.09 11.70 -6.01
N ASN A 3 -12.46 12.46 -4.98
CA ASN A 3 -12.90 13.86 -5.14
C ASN A 3 -11.79 14.79 -5.65
N HIS A 4 -10.53 14.51 -5.32
CA HIS A 4 -9.40 15.29 -5.83
C HIS A 4 -9.20 15.04 -7.32
N ASN A 5 -9.17 13.77 -7.73
CA ASN A 5 -9.00 13.38 -9.14
C ASN A 5 -10.18 13.86 -10.01
N ALA A 6 -11.41 13.77 -9.49
CA ALA A 6 -12.59 14.29 -10.18
C ALA A 6 -12.50 15.81 -10.40
N ARG A 7 -12.07 16.58 -9.39
CA ARG A 7 -11.87 18.03 -9.52
C ARG A 7 -10.71 18.36 -10.47
N ALA A 8 -9.62 17.60 -10.41
CA ALA A 8 -8.48 17.78 -11.32
C ALA A 8 -8.90 17.52 -12.78
N PHE A 9 -9.68 16.46 -13.02
CA PHE A 9 -10.22 16.15 -14.34
C PHE A 9 -11.22 17.23 -14.82
N ALA A 10 -12.10 17.71 -13.96
CA ALA A 10 -13.02 18.81 -14.31
C ALA A 10 -12.26 20.09 -14.70
N ARG A 11 -11.20 20.47 -13.93
CA ARG A 11 -10.33 21.61 -14.30
C ARG A 11 -9.58 21.38 -15.61
N PHE A 12 -9.13 20.16 -15.87
CA PHE A 12 -8.51 19.80 -17.13
C PHE A 12 -9.49 19.99 -18.30
N LEU A 13 -10.74 19.52 -18.18
CA LEU A 13 -11.77 19.74 -19.18
C LEU A 13 -12.02 21.25 -19.42
N ASP A 14 -12.12 22.01 -18.32
CA ASP A 14 -12.34 23.46 -18.36
C ASP A 14 -11.18 24.20 -19.08
N SER A 15 -9.94 23.72 -18.89
CA SER A 15 -8.75 24.29 -19.52
C SER A 15 -8.63 24.04 -21.04
N LEU A 16 -9.42 23.13 -21.58
CA LEU A 16 -9.39 22.80 -23.02
C LEU A 16 -10.18 23.79 -23.91
N GLU A 17 -10.81 24.81 -23.34
CA GLU A 17 -11.49 25.92 -24.01
C GLU A 17 -12.31 25.52 -25.26
N SER A 18 -13.10 24.47 -25.20
CA SER A 18 -13.69 23.92 -26.39
C SER A 18 -15.22 23.78 -26.31
N GLU A 19 -15.94 24.60 -27.05
CA GLU A 19 -17.34 24.37 -27.35
C GLU A 19 -17.54 23.12 -28.25
N SER A 20 -16.46 22.60 -28.85
CA SER A 20 -16.50 21.51 -29.82
C SER A 20 -16.44 20.09 -29.20
N PHE A 21 -16.41 19.93 -27.87
CA PHE A 21 -16.38 18.60 -27.22
C PHE A 21 -17.48 17.64 -27.69
N PHE A 22 -18.63 18.18 -28.02
CA PHE A 22 -19.81 17.40 -28.40
C PHE A 22 -19.90 17.09 -29.88
N THR A 23 -19.18 17.84 -30.71
CA THR A 23 -19.23 17.75 -32.18
C THR A 23 -17.91 17.27 -32.77
N GLU A 24 -16.89 18.11 -32.79
CA GLU A 24 -15.62 17.87 -33.45
C GLU A 24 -14.54 17.28 -32.53
N GLY A 25 -14.79 17.29 -31.21
CA GLY A 25 -13.84 16.90 -30.17
C GLY A 25 -12.75 17.94 -29.93
N ALA A 26 -12.25 18.00 -28.69
CA ALA A 26 -11.12 18.87 -28.32
C ALA A 26 -9.78 18.18 -28.59
N PRO A 27 -8.82 18.82 -29.26
CA PRO A 27 -7.51 18.24 -29.50
C PRO A 27 -6.72 18.09 -28.17
N LEU A 28 -6.10 16.93 -27.96
CA LEU A 28 -5.29 16.65 -26.76
C LEU A 28 -3.80 17.02 -26.92
N GLY A 29 -3.45 17.67 -28.01
CA GLY A 29 -2.09 18.03 -28.40
C GLY A 29 -1.62 17.30 -29.65
N GLU A 30 -0.45 17.68 -30.15
CA GLU A 30 0.12 17.11 -31.36
C GLU A 30 0.33 15.60 -31.23
N GLY A 31 -0.25 14.81 -32.15
CA GLY A 31 -0.16 13.35 -32.17
C GLY A 31 -0.96 12.60 -31.07
N ARG A 32 -1.78 13.30 -30.24
CA ARG A 32 -2.50 12.67 -29.11
C ARG A 32 -3.98 12.39 -29.34
N GLY A 33 -4.51 12.75 -30.52
CA GLY A 33 -5.91 12.56 -30.84
C GLY A 33 -6.84 13.64 -30.27
N ARG A 34 -8.13 13.35 -30.20
CA ARG A 34 -9.19 14.31 -29.80
C ARG A 34 -10.06 13.70 -28.69
N LEU A 35 -10.52 14.54 -27.78
CA LEU A 35 -11.44 14.16 -26.69
C LEU A 35 -12.87 14.55 -27.05
N TYR A 36 -13.78 13.59 -27.01
CA TYR A 36 -15.21 13.77 -27.22
C TYR A 36 -15.98 13.48 -25.93
N ILE A 37 -17.04 14.26 -25.69
CA ILE A 37 -18.00 14.00 -24.62
C ILE A 37 -19.34 13.63 -25.28
N LYS A 38 -19.80 12.41 -25.04
CA LYS A 38 -21.12 11.95 -25.53
C LYS A 38 -22.14 12.01 -24.40
N ILE A 39 -23.12 12.87 -24.54
CA ILE A 39 -24.21 13.08 -23.58
C ILE A 39 -25.55 12.48 -24.04
N ASP A 40 -25.67 12.14 -25.31
CA ASP A 40 -26.87 11.60 -25.89
C ASP A 40 -27.16 10.21 -25.33
N GLY A 41 -28.40 10.01 -24.93
CA GLY A 41 -28.89 8.73 -24.39
C GLY A 41 -29.09 7.69 -25.49
N LEU A 42 -28.02 7.34 -26.22
CA LEU A 42 -28.02 6.35 -27.27
C LEU A 42 -28.49 5.00 -26.73
N GLU A 43 -29.65 4.54 -27.15
CA GLU A 43 -30.12 3.18 -26.86
C GLU A 43 -29.78 2.25 -28.03
N HIS A 44 -28.75 1.41 -27.83
CA HIS A 44 -28.42 0.41 -28.84
C HIS A 44 -29.38 -0.79 -28.76
N PRO A 45 -30.00 -1.23 -29.87
CA PRO A 45 -31.01 -2.31 -29.88
C PRO A 45 -30.51 -3.62 -29.23
N VAL A 46 -29.25 -3.98 -29.44
CA VAL A 46 -28.63 -5.18 -28.88
C VAL A 46 -28.56 -5.12 -27.35
N VAL A 47 -28.19 -3.96 -26.79
CA VAL A 47 -28.12 -3.79 -25.32
C VAL A 47 -29.52 -3.86 -24.73
N ARG A 48 -30.49 -3.21 -25.35
CA ARG A 48 -31.90 -3.25 -24.90
C ARG A 48 -32.49 -4.65 -24.94
N LYS A 49 -32.11 -5.46 -25.92
CA LYS A 49 -32.53 -6.86 -26.03
C LYS A 49 -31.86 -7.76 -24.98
N ALA A 50 -30.59 -7.50 -24.66
CA ALA A 50 -29.80 -8.31 -23.74
C ALA A 50 -30.08 -7.97 -22.26
N PHE A 51 -30.43 -6.73 -21.95
CA PHE A 51 -30.61 -6.23 -20.57
C PHE A 51 -31.91 -5.43 -20.44
N SER A 52 -32.74 -5.82 -19.47
CA SER A 52 -34.06 -5.18 -19.23
C SER A 52 -33.96 -3.87 -18.42
N GLU A 53 -32.89 -3.70 -17.62
CA GLU A 53 -32.74 -2.57 -16.72
C GLU A 53 -31.97 -1.40 -17.36
N ARG A 54 -32.39 -0.17 -17.02
CA ARG A 54 -31.69 1.07 -17.43
C ARG A 54 -30.73 1.54 -16.36
N ILE A 55 -29.59 0.88 -16.23
CA ILE A 55 -28.51 1.27 -15.33
C ILE A 55 -27.38 1.99 -16.11
N ALA A 56 -26.50 2.68 -15.39
CA ALA A 56 -25.39 3.43 -15.97
C ALA A 56 -24.51 2.58 -16.90
N ASP A 57 -24.21 1.33 -16.50
CA ASP A 57 -23.43 0.38 -17.30
C ASP A 57 -24.04 0.15 -18.69
N HIS A 58 -25.36 -0.05 -18.76
CA HIS A 58 -26.04 -0.34 -20.01
C HIS A 58 -26.08 0.89 -20.93
N ARG A 59 -26.09 2.10 -20.36
CA ARG A 59 -25.96 3.35 -21.13
C ARG A 59 -24.55 3.48 -21.72
N ILE A 60 -23.51 3.17 -20.97
CA ILE A 60 -22.12 3.16 -21.43
C ILE A 60 -21.94 2.14 -22.55
N LEU A 61 -22.45 0.91 -22.38
CA LEU A 61 -22.42 -0.12 -23.41
C LEU A 61 -23.16 0.29 -24.69
N SER A 62 -24.34 0.90 -24.54
CA SER A 62 -25.10 1.39 -25.68
C SER A 62 -24.33 2.45 -26.47
N CYS A 63 -23.75 3.43 -25.77
CA CYS A 63 -22.93 4.45 -26.39
C CYS A 63 -21.73 3.84 -27.14
N ALA A 64 -21.00 2.95 -26.49
CA ALA A 64 -19.82 2.31 -27.05
C ALA A 64 -20.14 1.44 -28.28
N LEU A 65 -21.23 0.65 -28.23
CA LEU A 65 -21.68 -0.16 -29.36
C LEU A 65 -22.19 0.69 -30.54
N THR A 66 -22.85 1.82 -30.26
CA THR A 66 -23.28 2.74 -31.33
C THR A 66 -22.05 3.32 -32.03
N LEU A 67 -21.05 3.81 -31.27
CA LEU A 67 -19.80 4.29 -31.84
C LEU A 67 -19.10 3.21 -32.68
N ASN A 68 -19.02 1.98 -32.18
CA ASN A 68 -18.41 0.86 -32.90
C ASN A 68 -19.16 0.52 -34.22
N THR A 69 -20.46 0.80 -34.27
CA THR A 69 -21.28 0.56 -35.48
C THR A 69 -21.14 1.70 -36.47
N GLU A 70 -20.99 2.93 -35.98
CA GLU A 70 -20.86 4.14 -36.81
C GLU A 70 -19.45 4.28 -37.42
N GLN A 71 -18.41 3.93 -36.63
CA GLN A 71 -17.00 4.08 -37.02
C GLN A 71 -16.41 2.72 -37.44
N LYS A 72 -16.80 2.24 -38.60
CA LYS A 72 -16.37 0.92 -39.10
C LYS A 72 -14.87 0.83 -39.46
N ASP A 73 -14.24 1.95 -39.70
CA ASP A 73 -12.85 2.03 -40.17
C ASP A 73 -11.84 2.12 -39.00
N GLU A 74 -12.33 2.40 -37.80
CA GLU A 74 -11.51 2.50 -36.59
C GLU A 74 -12.04 1.57 -35.46
N PRO A 75 -11.17 0.79 -34.79
CA PRO A 75 -11.61 -0.09 -33.71
C PRO A 75 -12.05 0.72 -32.49
N THR A 76 -13.28 0.50 -32.02
CA THR A 76 -13.76 1.07 -30.77
C THR A 76 -13.43 0.13 -29.61
N ILE A 77 -12.68 0.62 -28.62
CA ILE A 77 -12.27 -0.16 -27.43
C ILE A 77 -12.90 0.46 -26.19
N LEU A 78 -13.66 -0.35 -25.42
CA LEU A 78 -14.16 0.07 -24.12
C LEU A 78 -13.08 -0.12 -23.06
N VAL A 79 -12.57 0.98 -22.49
CA VAL A 79 -11.60 0.94 -21.40
C VAL A 79 -12.31 1.21 -20.08
N THR A 80 -12.31 0.25 -19.15
CA THR A 80 -12.95 0.39 -17.84
C THR A 80 -12.32 -0.52 -16.79
N LYS A 81 -12.31 -0.09 -15.52
CA LYS A 81 -11.91 -0.92 -14.37
C LYS A 81 -12.98 -1.90 -13.92
N ASP A 82 -14.23 -1.66 -14.26
CA ASP A 82 -15.31 -2.55 -13.88
C ASP A 82 -15.24 -3.85 -14.67
N VAL A 83 -14.96 -4.94 -13.93
CA VAL A 83 -14.86 -6.30 -14.51
C VAL A 83 -16.18 -6.73 -15.11
N ASN A 84 -17.31 -6.44 -14.46
CA ASN A 84 -18.64 -6.84 -14.93
C ASN A 84 -18.99 -6.12 -16.23
N LEU A 85 -18.66 -4.83 -16.31
CA LEU A 85 -18.88 -4.04 -17.53
C LEU A 85 -18.02 -4.57 -18.69
N ARG A 86 -16.74 -4.96 -18.45
CA ARG A 86 -15.89 -5.60 -19.48
C ARG A 86 -16.45 -6.95 -19.94
N VAL A 87 -16.92 -7.77 -19.01
CA VAL A 87 -17.52 -9.08 -19.36
C VAL A 87 -18.79 -8.88 -20.21
N LYS A 88 -19.66 -7.96 -19.82
CA LYS A 88 -20.88 -7.61 -20.60
C LYS A 88 -20.52 -7.10 -22.01
N ALA A 89 -19.50 -6.22 -22.12
CA ALA A 89 -19.05 -5.69 -23.42
C ALA A 89 -18.54 -6.81 -24.35
N ARG A 90 -17.70 -7.71 -23.83
CA ARG A 90 -17.18 -8.86 -24.58
C ARG A 90 -18.29 -9.83 -24.99
N ALA A 91 -19.27 -10.07 -24.14
CA ALA A 91 -20.43 -10.92 -24.46
C ALA A 91 -21.28 -10.32 -25.60
N LEU A 92 -21.25 -9.02 -25.81
CA LEU A 92 -21.89 -8.32 -26.92
C LEU A 92 -20.99 -8.16 -28.15
N GLY A 93 -19.82 -8.83 -28.18
CA GLY A 93 -18.86 -8.80 -29.29
C GLY A 93 -17.99 -7.55 -29.36
N MET A 94 -17.94 -6.76 -28.29
CA MET A 94 -17.13 -5.54 -28.23
C MET A 94 -15.77 -5.79 -27.61
N GLN A 95 -14.72 -5.16 -28.17
CA GLN A 95 -13.40 -5.15 -27.53
C GLN A 95 -13.43 -4.33 -26.24
N ALA A 96 -12.97 -4.92 -25.14
CA ALA A 96 -12.93 -4.25 -23.84
C ALA A 96 -11.65 -4.57 -23.08
N GLU A 97 -11.02 -3.52 -22.55
CA GLU A 97 -9.73 -3.57 -21.87
C GLU A 97 -9.80 -2.97 -20.46
N ASP A 98 -8.83 -3.36 -19.64
CA ASP A 98 -8.66 -2.78 -18.31
C ASP A 98 -7.80 -1.52 -18.38
N TYR A 99 -8.11 -0.52 -17.56
CA TYR A 99 -7.24 0.62 -17.37
C TYR A 99 -6.06 0.22 -16.48
N ILE A 100 -4.88 0.03 -17.09
CA ILE A 100 -3.70 -0.55 -16.42
C ILE A 100 -2.70 0.48 -15.88
N ASN A 101 -2.79 1.76 -16.29
CA ASN A 101 -1.79 2.79 -15.95
C ASN A 101 -1.72 3.15 -14.46
N ASP A 102 -2.65 2.71 -13.62
CA ASP A 102 -2.64 2.87 -12.18
C ASP A 102 -2.33 1.57 -11.42
N LYS A 103 -2.08 0.48 -12.14
CA LYS A 103 -1.64 -0.77 -11.52
C LYS A 103 -0.15 -0.72 -11.28
N VAL A 104 0.23 -0.69 -10.01
CA VAL A 104 1.58 -1.12 -9.63
C VAL A 104 1.67 -2.62 -9.94
N PRO A 105 2.68 -3.09 -10.70
CA PRO A 105 2.84 -4.51 -10.98
C PRO A 105 2.91 -5.30 -9.67
N THR A 106 1.85 -6.03 -9.37
CA THR A 106 1.70 -6.75 -8.09
C THR A 106 2.79 -7.82 -7.91
N ARG A 107 3.34 -8.33 -9.02
CA ARG A 107 4.44 -9.30 -8.98
C ARG A 107 5.68 -8.77 -8.26
N SER A 108 6.06 -7.51 -8.49
CA SER A 108 7.25 -6.93 -7.86
C SER A 108 7.11 -6.61 -6.36
N LEU A 109 5.87 -6.50 -5.85
CA LEU A 109 5.61 -6.18 -4.45
C LEU A 109 5.54 -7.42 -3.53
N PHE A 110 5.28 -8.60 -4.10
CA PHE A 110 5.08 -9.83 -3.33
C PHE A 110 6.12 -10.92 -3.62
N ASP A 111 6.88 -10.80 -4.71
CA ASP A 111 7.89 -11.79 -5.12
C ASP A 111 9.26 -11.56 -4.48
N ALA A 112 9.47 -10.43 -3.84
CA ALA A 112 10.69 -10.15 -3.13
C ALA A 112 10.56 -10.53 -1.64
N ALA A 113 10.58 -11.79 -1.32
CA ALA A 113 11.39 -12.22 -0.19
C ALA A 113 12.78 -11.61 -0.39
N HIS A 114 13.54 -11.37 0.67
CA HIS A 114 14.90 -10.86 0.57
C HIS A 114 15.71 -11.57 -0.53
N GLU A 115 16.59 -10.84 -1.21
CA GLU A 115 17.54 -11.44 -2.15
C GLU A 115 18.60 -12.23 -1.37
N GLU A 116 19.03 -13.35 -1.93
CA GLU A 116 20.12 -14.18 -1.40
C GLU A 116 21.27 -14.17 -2.41
N TYR A 117 22.45 -13.76 -1.96
CA TYR A 117 23.68 -13.81 -2.74
C TYR A 117 24.53 -14.99 -2.23
N THR A 118 24.76 -15.95 -3.11
CA THR A 118 25.57 -17.16 -2.85
C THR A 118 27.01 -16.96 -3.32
N ASP A 119 27.86 -17.92 -2.98
CA ASP A 119 29.29 -17.96 -3.38
C ASP A 119 30.10 -16.76 -2.88
N ILE A 120 29.69 -16.21 -1.74
CA ILE A 120 30.40 -15.12 -1.07
C ILE A 120 31.63 -15.69 -0.31
N PRO A 121 32.80 -15.05 -0.40
CA PRO A 121 33.98 -15.47 0.40
C PRO A 121 33.65 -15.51 1.89
N ALA A 122 34.01 -16.63 2.56
CA ALA A 122 33.73 -16.79 3.99
C ALA A 122 34.40 -15.71 4.83
N GLU A 123 35.57 -15.25 4.41
CA GLU A 123 36.35 -14.18 5.05
C GLU A 123 35.58 -12.85 5.07
N LEU A 124 34.82 -12.56 4.01
CA LEU A 124 33.97 -11.35 3.95
C LEU A 124 32.84 -11.43 4.96
N ILE A 125 32.21 -12.60 5.09
CA ILE A 125 31.15 -12.82 6.09
C ILE A 125 31.75 -12.72 7.51
N ASP A 126 32.94 -13.28 7.75
CA ASP A 126 33.61 -13.20 9.04
C ASP A 126 34.00 -11.75 9.39
N MET A 127 34.37 -10.93 8.40
CA MET A 127 34.59 -9.50 8.60
C MET A 127 33.29 -8.78 9.04
N ILE A 128 32.16 -9.09 8.43
CA ILE A 128 30.87 -8.51 8.83
C ILE A 128 30.49 -8.91 10.25
N TYR A 129 30.79 -10.14 10.67
CA TYR A 129 30.54 -10.58 12.05
C TYR A 129 31.47 -9.91 13.06
N SER A 130 32.73 -9.64 12.70
CA SER A 130 33.71 -9.08 13.60
C SER A 130 33.63 -7.56 13.74
N ARG A 131 33.12 -6.86 12.74
CA ARG A 131 33.03 -5.39 12.69
C ARG A 131 31.60 -4.90 13.01
N THR A 132 31.47 -4.25 14.16
CA THR A 132 30.14 -3.67 14.58
C THR A 132 29.59 -2.67 13.56
N GLU A 133 30.46 -1.92 12.90
CA GLU A 133 30.12 -0.94 11.87
C GLU A 133 29.91 -1.57 10.48
N GLY A 134 30.09 -2.88 10.33
CA GLY A 134 30.00 -3.60 9.07
C GLY A 134 31.17 -3.32 8.12
N ILE A 135 30.98 -3.57 6.83
CA ILE A 135 31.96 -3.37 5.75
C ILE A 135 31.55 -2.22 4.85
N ALA A 136 32.46 -1.62 4.10
CA ALA A 136 32.11 -0.66 3.07
C ALA A 136 31.35 -1.36 1.95
N VAL A 137 30.37 -0.69 1.35
CA VAL A 137 29.51 -1.32 0.33
C VAL A 137 30.32 -1.70 -0.92
N GLU A 138 31.37 -0.97 -1.21
CA GLU A 138 32.31 -1.21 -2.33
C GLU A 138 33.13 -2.50 -2.18
N GLU A 139 33.16 -3.11 -1.01
CA GLU A 139 33.78 -4.43 -0.79
C GLU A 139 32.92 -5.57 -1.40
N LEU A 140 31.71 -5.27 -1.86
CA LEU A 140 30.84 -6.22 -2.57
C LEU A 140 30.93 -6.01 -4.08
N ASP A 141 31.26 -7.02 -4.85
CA ASP A 141 31.40 -6.95 -6.32
C ASP A 141 30.13 -6.50 -7.03
N PHE A 142 28.97 -6.71 -6.40
CA PHE A 142 27.66 -6.37 -6.93
C PHE A 142 27.05 -5.08 -6.31
N TYR A 143 27.84 -4.30 -5.58
CA TYR A 143 27.35 -3.12 -4.85
C TYR A 143 26.57 -2.13 -5.72
N SER A 144 26.92 -1.98 -7.00
CA SER A 144 26.25 -1.07 -7.93
C SER A 144 24.80 -1.45 -8.23
N LYS A 145 24.38 -2.67 -7.89
CA LYS A 145 23.00 -3.16 -8.06
C LYS A 145 22.15 -2.96 -6.79
N LEU A 146 22.80 -2.66 -5.66
CA LEU A 146 22.10 -2.54 -4.39
C LEU A 146 21.25 -1.26 -4.32
N GLN A 147 20.03 -1.40 -3.83
CA GLN A 147 19.15 -0.28 -3.56
C GLN A 147 19.35 0.26 -2.14
N PRO A 148 19.14 1.56 -1.90
CA PRO A 148 19.17 2.13 -0.56
C PRO A 148 18.26 1.37 0.41
N ASN A 149 18.79 1.02 1.59
CA ASN A 149 18.14 0.22 2.63
C ASN A 149 17.76 -1.22 2.22
N GLN A 150 18.32 -1.73 1.12
CA GLN A 150 18.10 -3.12 0.72
C GLN A 150 18.61 -4.07 1.80
N CYS A 151 17.74 -5.03 2.17
CA CYS A 151 18.06 -6.11 3.08
C CYS A 151 18.23 -7.39 2.28
N PHE A 152 19.28 -8.15 2.58
CA PHE A 152 19.61 -9.37 1.85
C PHE A 152 20.40 -10.36 2.73
N ILE A 153 20.59 -11.58 2.24
CA ILE A 153 21.39 -12.60 2.91
C ILE A 153 22.63 -12.88 2.05
N LEU A 154 23.79 -12.86 2.68
CA LEU A 154 25.04 -13.35 2.10
C LEU A 154 25.28 -14.77 2.57
N LYS A 155 25.63 -15.67 1.64
CA LYS A 155 25.90 -17.09 1.91
C LYS A 155 27.23 -17.50 1.34
N SER A 156 28.03 -18.15 2.17
CA SER A 156 29.22 -18.91 1.75
C SER A 156 28.93 -20.41 1.83
N ASP A 157 29.95 -21.21 1.58
CA ASP A 157 29.92 -22.66 1.80
C ASP A 157 29.80 -23.06 3.29
N ARG A 158 30.17 -22.17 4.21
CA ARG A 158 30.29 -22.45 5.66
C ARG A 158 29.27 -21.70 6.52
N ASN A 159 28.94 -20.48 6.14
CA ASN A 159 28.15 -19.58 6.97
C ASN A 159 27.24 -18.66 6.14
N SER A 160 26.34 -17.96 6.82
CA SER A 160 25.50 -16.96 6.21
C SER A 160 25.26 -15.80 7.18
N VAL A 161 25.00 -14.61 6.64
CA VAL A 161 24.72 -13.43 7.43
C VAL A 161 23.57 -12.64 6.82
N MET A 162 22.65 -12.19 7.66
CA MET A 162 21.62 -11.21 7.28
C MET A 162 22.24 -9.82 7.35
N VAL A 163 22.08 -9.03 6.30
CA VAL A 163 22.67 -7.70 6.20
C VAL A 163 21.70 -6.69 5.62
N ARG A 164 21.97 -5.41 5.89
CA ARG A 164 21.32 -4.27 5.25
C ARG A 164 22.36 -3.29 4.72
N TYR A 165 22.14 -2.79 3.51
CA TYR A 165 22.89 -1.66 2.98
C TYR A 165 22.34 -0.36 3.59
N ASN A 166 23.13 0.32 4.38
CA ASN A 166 22.78 1.62 4.95
C ASN A 166 23.32 2.75 4.05
N PRO A 167 22.47 3.48 3.31
CA PRO A 167 22.93 4.51 2.37
C PRO A 167 23.50 5.74 3.06
N PHE A 168 23.17 5.96 4.35
CA PHE A 168 23.68 7.12 5.10
C PHE A 168 25.15 6.96 5.51
N SER A 169 25.57 5.72 5.75
CA SER A 169 26.96 5.41 6.10
C SER A 169 27.79 4.85 4.94
N GLY A 170 27.14 4.47 3.83
CA GLY A 170 27.79 3.75 2.72
C GLY A 170 28.25 2.34 3.11
N ARG A 171 27.66 1.74 4.14
CA ARG A 171 28.11 0.47 4.70
C ARG A 171 27.04 -0.61 4.64
N VAL A 172 27.49 -1.84 4.58
CA VAL A 172 26.66 -3.04 4.74
C VAL A 172 26.86 -3.55 6.16
N THR A 173 25.80 -3.52 6.95
CA THR A 173 25.81 -3.86 8.36
C THR A 173 25.03 -5.14 8.63
N LYS A 174 25.49 -5.91 9.62
CA LYS A 174 24.80 -7.12 10.07
C LYS A 174 23.44 -6.77 10.67
N VAL A 175 22.43 -7.58 10.36
CA VAL A 175 21.10 -7.54 10.98
C VAL A 175 20.92 -8.72 11.91
N ASP A 176 20.66 -8.43 13.18
CA ASP A 176 20.45 -9.44 14.21
C ASP A 176 18.97 -9.67 14.48
N LYS A 177 18.61 -10.87 14.93
CA LYS A 177 17.25 -11.18 15.44
C LYS A 177 17.08 -10.64 16.86
N VAL A 178 16.91 -9.33 16.97
CA VAL A 178 16.76 -8.64 18.25
C VAL A 178 15.30 -8.65 18.69
N THR A 179 15.06 -9.06 19.94
CA THR A 179 13.73 -8.96 20.56
C THR A 179 13.38 -7.49 20.83
N ARG A 180 12.18 -7.07 20.39
CA ARG A 180 11.64 -5.71 20.60
C ARG A 180 10.32 -5.78 21.34
N SER A 181 10.22 -5.13 22.49
CA SER A 181 9.02 -5.14 23.34
C SER A 181 8.41 -6.54 23.52
N GLY A 182 9.25 -7.54 23.84
CA GLY A 182 8.83 -8.92 24.02
C GLY A 182 8.59 -9.74 22.75
N ILE A 183 8.70 -9.14 21.57
CA ILE A 183 8.50 -9.84 20.29
C ILE A 183 9.85 -10.17 19.64
N THR A 184 10.08 -11.46 19.41
CA THR A 184 11.28 -11.97 18.74
C THR A 184 10.99 -12.30 17.27
N PRO A 185 11.82 -11.83 16.31
CA PRO A 185 11.66 -12.17 14.90
C PRO A 185 11.77 -13.68 14.66
N ARG A 186 10.81 -14.25 13.91
CA ARG A 186 10.80 -15.68 13.59
C ARG A 186 11.57 -16.02 12.34
N ASN A 187 11.65 -15.08 11.39
CA ASN A 187 12.34 -15.24 10.11
C ASN A 187 13.19 -14.00 9.77
N ALA A 188 13.87 -14.03 8.63
CA ALA A 188 14.74 -12.95 8.18
C ALA A 188 13.95 -11.67 7.89
N GLU A 189 12.81 -11.78 7.22
CA GLU A 189 11.97 -10.64 6.84
C GLU A 189 11.49 -9.86 8.08
N GLN A 190 11.14 -10.55 9.16
CA GLN A 190 10.75 -9.92 10.41
C GLN A 190 11.96 -9.25 11.12
N ALA A 191 13.16 -9.84 11.02
CA ALA A 191 14.39 -9.23 11.53
C ALA A 191 14.71 -7.95 10.73
N PHE A 192 14.65 -8.01 9.41
CA PHE A 192 14.81 -6.86 8.52
C PHE A 192 13.78 -5.77 8.80
N ALA A 193 12.52 -6.15 8.99
CA ALA A 193 11.48 -5.18 9.33
C ALA A 193 11.80 -4.44 10.64
N PHE A 194 12.24 -5.14 11.69
CA PHE A 194 12.63 -4.50 12.93
C PHE A 194 13.84 -3.58 12.76
N ASP A 195 14.86 -4.02 12.03
CA ASP A 195 16.06 -3.22 11.80
C ASP A 195 15.73 -1.90 11.09
N VAL A 196 14.96 -1.98 10.00
CA VAL A 196 14.59 -0.80 9.22
C VAL A 196 13.62 0.14 9.98
N ILE A 197 12.62 -0.39 10.69
CA ILE A 197 11.65 0.44 11.44
C ILE A 197 12.33 1.17 12.60
N THR A 198 13.31 0.54 13.24
CA THR A 198 14.00 1.14 14.39
C THR A 198 15.18 2.04 14.03
N ASP A 199 15.49 2.20 12.75
CA ASP A 199 16.49 3.15 12.28
C ASP A 199 15.91 4.58 12.23
N PRO A 200 16.38 5.55 13.02
CA PRO A 200 15.84 6.91 13.06
C PRO A 200 16.01 7.68 11.75
N ASN A 201 16.91 7.24 10.86
CA ASN A 201 17.10 7.87 9.56
C ASN A 201 16.06 7.44 8.55
N VAL A 202 15.40 6.28 8.73
CA VAL A 202 14.33 5.80 7.85
C VAL A 202 12.99 6.36 8.31
N LYS A 203 12.47 7.35 7.59
CA LYS A 203 11.27 8.10 8.00
C LYS A 203 9.94 7.45 7.59
N LEU A 204 9.96 6.55 6.61
CA LEU A 204 8.77 5.87 6.11
C LEU A 204 9.09 4.42 5.79
N VAL A 205 8.35 3.50 6.38
CA VAL A 205 8.48 2.06 6.14
C VAL A 205 7.13 1.47 5.77
N GLY A 206 7.06 0.79 4.63
CA GLY A 206 5.88 0.05 4.19
C GLY A 206 6.04 -1.44 4.45
N LEU A 207 5.16 -2.04 5.26
CA LEU A 207 5.12 -3.48 5.50
C LEU A 207 4.05 -4.14 4.63
N THR A 208 4.45 -4.96 3.69
CA THR A 208 3.56 -5.74 2.82
C THR A 208 3.62 -7.23 3.16
N GLY A 209 2.61 -7.99 2.76
CA GLY A 209 2.57 -9.43 2.98
C GLY A 209 1.15 -9.96 3.23
N LYS A 210 1.00 -11.29 3.24
CA LYS A 210 -0.29 -11.97 3.46
C LYS A 210 -0.87 -11.67 4.85
N ALA A 211 -2.17 -11.91 5.02
CA ALA A 211 -2.80 -11.82 6.35
C ALA A 211 -2.13 -12.81 7.33
N GLY A 212 -2.04 -12.42 8.60
CA GLY A 212 -1.46 -13.27 9.64
C GLY A 212 0.08 -13.31 9.70
N THR A 213 0.80 -12.55 8.87
CA THR A 213 2.30 -12.51 8.89
C THR A 213 2.89 -11.63 10.00
N GLY A 214 2.06 -11.03 10.85
CA GLY A 214 2.52 -10.25 12.01
C GLY A 214 2.85 -8.78 11.74
N LYS A 215 2.54 -8.23 10.55
CA LYS A 215 2.89 -6.84 10.17
C LYS A 215 2.53 -5.80 11.23
N THR A 216 1.29 -5.79 11.68
CA THR A 216 0.81 -4.83 12.70
C THR A 216 1.48 -5.04 14.05
N LEU A 217 1.69 -6.32 14.42
CA LEU A 217 2.38 -6.69 15.66
C LEU A 217 3.83 -6.20 15.67
N LEU A 218 4.55 -6.43 14.55
CA LEU A 218 5.94 -5.98 14.39
C LEU A 218 6.05 -4.45 14.42
N ALA A 219 5.18 -3.74 13.68
CA ALA A 219 5.16 -2.29 13.66
C ALA A 219 4.92 -1.72 15.07
N LEU A 220 3.95 -2.28 15.81
CA LEU A 220 3.64 -1.84 17.18
C LEU A 220 4.77 -2.15 18.15
N ALA A 221 5.35 -3.35 18.10
CA ALA A 221 6.47 -3.75 18.96
C ALA A 221 7.72 -2.87 18.71
N ALA A 222 8.03 -2.56 17.45
CA ALA A 222 9.10 -1.64 17.09
C ALA A 222 8.83 -0.23 17.62
N ALA A 223 7.62 0.32 17.41
CA ALA A 223 7.24 1.64 17.91
C ALA A 223 7.35 1.72 19.43
N LEU A 224 6.86 0.72 20.16
CA LEU A 224 6.97 0.66 21.62
C LEU A 224 8.43 0.56 22.10
N SER A 225 9.30 -0.11 21.36
CA SER A 225 10.72 -0.16 21.70
C SER A 225 11.44 1.19 21.53
N MET A 226 10.89 2.07 20.71
CA MET A 226 11.41 3.42 20.44
C MET A 226 10.68 4.53 21.24
N ARG A 227 9.82 4.17 22.18
CA ARG A 227 8.95 5.10 22.92
C ARG A 227 9.66 6.29 23.58
N GLU A 228 10.93 6.13 23.94
CA GLU A 228 11.74 7.19 24.54
C GLU A 228 12.25 8.21 23.53
N SER A 229 12.29 7.83 22.26
CA SER A 229 12.74 8.70 21.15
C SER A 229 11.63 9.56 20.56
N TYR A 230 10.36 9.31 20.93
CA TYR A 230 9.20 9.99 20.38
C TYR A 230 8.25 10.46 21.47
N GLN A 231 7.61 11.60 21.23
CA GLN A 231 6.64 12.16 22.19
C GLN A 231 5.34 11.34 22.23
N GLN A 232 4.94 10.79 21.09
CA GLN A 232 3.67 10.09 20.94
C GLN A 232 3.77 8.94 19.94
N ILE A 233 3.06 7.87 20.20
CA ILE A 233 2.79 6.78 19.25
C ILE A 233 1.32 6.85 18.86
N LEU A 234 1.04 7.02 17.56
CA LEU A 234 -0.29 7.04 17.03
C LEU A 234 -0.52 5.80 16.17
N LEU A 235 -1.44 4.94 16.61
CA LEU A 235 -1.83 3.73 15.91
C LEU A 235 -3.19 3.93 15.26
N ALA A 236 -3.21 4.02 13.94
CA ALA A 236 -4.40 4.34 13.18
C ALA A 236 -4.81 3.20 12.24
N ARG A 237 -6.12 2.99 12.12
CA ARG A 237 -6.68 2.03 11.17
C ARG A 237 -7.79 2.67 10.34
N PRO A 238 -7.81 2.48 8.99
CA PRO A 238 -8.95 2.86 8.20
C PRO A 238 -10.16 2.00 8.58
N ILE A 239 -11.33 2.64 8.77
CA ILE A 239 -12.60 1.94 8.91
C ILE A 239 -13.11 1.70 7.50
N VAL A 240 -13.19 0.45 7.10
CA VAL A 240 -13.88 0.03 5.89
C VAL A 240 -15.19 -0.60 6.35
N ALA A 241 -16.31 0.04 6.06
CA ALA A 241 -17.63 -0.52 6.34
C ALA A 241 -17.75 -1.86 5.58
N LEU A 242 -17.83 -2.96 6.31
CA LEU A 242 -18.11 -4.27 5.74
C LEU A 242 -19.57 -4.27 5.29
N ALA A 243 -19.79 -4.42 3.98
CA ALA A 243 -21.08 -4.52 3.32
C ALA A 243 -22.00 -3.29 3.48
N ASN A 244 -21.77 -2.22 2.71
CA ASN A 244 -22.72 -1.11 2.43
C ASN A 244 -23.68 -0.67 3.59
N LYS A 245 -23.37 -1.03 4.83
CA LYS A 245 -24.09 -0.55 6.01
C LYS A 245 -23.34 0.65 6.54
N ASP A 246 -23.92 1.82 6.37
CA ASP A 246 -23.44 3.04 7.01
C ASP A 246 -23.28 2.83 8.51
N LEU A 247 -22.19 3.32 9.08
CA LEU A 247 -21.92 3.36 10.54
C LEU A 247 -23.13 3.90 11.35
N GLY A 248 -24.06 4.64 10.69
CA GLY A 248 -25.28 5.17 11.25
C GLY A 248 -26.25 4.13 11.82
N TYR A 249 -26.26 2.91 11.31
CA TYR A 249 -27.19 1.84 11.76
C TYR A 249 -26.72 1.05 12.99
N LEU A 250 -25.52 1.26 13.48
CA LEU A 250 -25.05 0.60 14.70
C LEU A 250 -25.59 1.35 15.95
N PRO A 251 -26.08 0.63 16.98
CA PRO A 251 -26.51 1.26 18.23
C PRO A 251 -25.31 1.80 19.01
N GLY A 252 -25.50 2.91 19.73
CA GLY A 252 -24.48 3.53 20.58
C GLY A 252 -23.95 4.86 20.03
N ASP A 253 -23.09 5.49 20.82
CA ASP A 253 -22.37 6.70 20.42
C ASP A 253 -21.29 6.39 19.35
N GLU A 254 -20.70 7.43 18.79
CA GLU A 254 -19.74 7.32 17.69
C GLU A 254 -18.49 6.52 18.08
N LYS A 255 -18.03 6.65 19.33
CA LYS A 255 -16.90 5.88 19.87
C LYS A 255 -17.24 4.40 20.02
N GLN A 256 -18.43 4.09 20.55
CA GLN A 256 -18.90 2.71 20.71
C GLN A 256 -19.04 1.98 19.37
N LYS A 257 -19.46 2.68 18.33
CA LYS A 257 -19.56 2.13 16.98
C LYS A 257 -18.22 1.80 16.33
N ILE A 258 -17.16 2.50 16.72
CA ILE A 258 -15.81 2.36 16.16
C ILE A 258 -14.96 1.33 16.91
N THR A 259 -15.20 1.17 18.21
CA THR A 259 -14.44 0.27 19.08
C THR A 259 -14.26 -1.15 18.50
N PRO A 260 -15.27 -1.82 17.93
CA PRO A 260 -15.09 -3.16 17.34
C PRO A 260 -14.07 -3.20 16.19
N TYR A 261 -13.96 -2.12 15.41
CA TYR A 261 -12.98 -2.03 14.32
C TYR A 261 -11.55 -1.83 14.82
N MET A 262 -11.39 -1.27 16.02
CA MET A 262 -10.08 -1.06 16.66
C MET A 262 -9.63 -2.28 17.47
N GLN A 263 -10.53 -3.22 17.77
CA GLN A 263 -10.24 -4.40 18.58
C GLN A 263 -8.96 -5.14 18.16
N PRO A 264 -8.68 -5.40 16.86
CA PRO A 264 -7.44 -6.08 16.46
C PRO A 264 -6.15 -5.32 16.83
N LEU A 265 -6.22 -4.01 17.03
CA LEU A 265 -5.07 -3.21 17.48
C LEU A 265 -4.87 -3.37 18.99
N PHE A 266 -5.96 -3.36 19.74
CA PHE A 266 -5.93 -3.65 21.20
C PHE A 266 -5.47 -5.09 21.47
N ASP A 267 -5.89 -6.06 20.64
CA ASP A 267 -5.47 -7.45 20.78
C ASP A 267 -3.95 -7.60 20.56
N ASN A 268 -3.36 -6.91 19.56
CA ASN A 268 -1.91 -6.88 19.38
C ASN A 268 -1.19 -6.24 20.57
N LEU A 269 -1.72 -5.15 21.11
CA LEU A 269 -1.15 -4.49 22.29
C LEU A 269 -1.20 -5.40 23.53
N ASN A 270 -2.32 -6.05 23.75
CA ASN A 270 -2.48 -7.02 24.84
C ASN A 270 -1.56 -8.23 24.64
N PHE A 271 -1.41 -8.70 23.41
CA PHE A 271 -0.46 -9.76 23.10
C PHE A 271 0.97 -9.37 23.48
N ILE A 272 1.42 -8.16 23.11
CA ILE A 272 2.74 -7.64 23.48
C ILE A 272 2.87 -7.58 25.02
N LYS A 273 1.89 -7.01 25.73
CA LYS A 273 1.91 -6.94 27.20
C LYS A 273 2.03 -8.32 27.84
N ASN A 274 1.40 -9.34 27.26
CA ASN A 274 1.47 -10.72 27.75
C ASN A 274 2.81 -11.43 27.45
N GLN A 275 3.60 -10.93 26.47
CA GLN A 275 4.97 -11.43 26.24
C GLN A 275 5.99 -10.81 27.21
N LEU A 276 5.64 -9.71 27.85
CA LEU A 276 6.46 -9.06 28.86
C LEU A 276 6.14 -9.65 30.24
N ARG A 277 7.10 -9.55 31.15
CA ARG A 277 6.87 -10.00 32.53
C ARG A 277 5.80 -9.12 33.20
N ALA A 278 4.79 -9.74 33.75
CA ALA A 278 3.72 -9.05 34.48
C ALA A 278 4.28 -8.09 35.53
N GLY A 279 3.80 -6.84 35.54
CA GLY A 279 4.26 -5.80 36.47
C GLY A 279 5.69 -5.29 36.21
N SER A 280 6.30 -5.63 35.06
CA SER A 280 7.59 -5.07 34.65
C SER A 280 7.51 -3.56 34.42
N ALA A 281 8.66 -2.88 34.45
CA ALA A 281 8.74 -1.46 34.10
C ALA A 281 8.21 -1.16 32.71
N GLU A 282 8.41 -2.09 31.76
CA GLU A 282 7.94 -1.97 30.37
C GLU A 282 6.40 -2.01 30.27
N VAL A 283 5.75 -2.94 31.01
CA VAL A 283 4.28 -3.01 31.05
C VAL A 283 3.70 -1.74 31.65
N ARG A 284 4.27 -1.28 32.79
CA ARG A 284 3.84 -0.02 33.41
C ARG A 284 4.01 1.18 32.51
N ALA A 285 5.15 1.27 31.81
CA ALA A 285 5.38 2.36 30.85
C ALA A 285 4.34 2.37 29.72
N ILE A 286 3.93 1.19 29.19
CA ILE A 286 2.87 1.10 28.18
C ILE A 286 1.53 1.58 28.75
N GLU A 287 1.20 1.21 29.99
CA GLU A 287 -0.04 1.62 30.67
C GLU A 287 -0.07 3.14 30.96
N GLU A 288 1.04 3.70 31.40
CA GLU A 288 1.22 5.14 31.57
C GLU A 288 1.06 5.88 30.24
N MET A 289 1.67 5.37 29.17
CA MET A 289 1.52 5.97 27.82
C MET A 289 0.06 5.98 27.34
N GLN A 290 -0.72 4.94 27.67
CA GLN A 290 -2.16 4.90 27.33
C GLN A 290 -2.94 5.92 28.17
N HIS A 291 -2.62 6.03 29.47
CA HIS A 291 -3.26 6.99 30.39
C HIS A 291 -2.98 8.45 29.98
N ASP A 292 -1.74 8.74 29.65
CA ASP A 292 -1.26 10.10 29.34
C ASP A 292 -1.46 10.50 27.86
N ASN A 293 -2.21 9.71 27.09
CA ASN A 293 -2.44 9.91 25.67
C ASN A 293 -1.14 9.99 24.82
N ARG A 294 -0.08 9.33 25.27
CA ARG A 294 1.15 9.16 24.50
C ARG A 294 1.10 7.93 23.58
N LEU A 295 0.22 6.97 23.87
CA LEU A 295 -0.16 5.88 22.96
C LEU A 295 -1.64 6.01 22.62
N ILE A 296 -1.93 6.44 21.41
CA ILE A 296 -3.28 6.68 20.94
C ILE A 296 -3.66 5.62 19.89
N ILE A 297 -4.82 5.00 20.06
CA ILE A 297 -5.40 4.06 19.10
C ILE A 297 -6.70 4.68 18.58
N GLU A 298 -6.71 5.09 17.32
CA GLU A 298 -7.84 5.82 16.72
C GLU A 298 -8.15 5.34 15.31
N ALA A 299 -9.37 5.64 14.86
CA ALA A 299 -9.71 5.48 13.45
C ALA A 299 -9.03 6.57 12.61
N LEU A 300 -8.55 6.19 11.42
CA LEU A 300 -7.84 7.10 10.51
C LEU A 300 -8.69 8.34 10.14
N ALA A 301 -10.02 8.23 10.15
CA ALA A 301 -10.93 9.34 9.88
C ALA A 301 -10.79 10.49 10.88
N TYR A 302 -10.46 10.20 12.14
CA TYR A 302 -10.31 11.21 13.22
C TYR A 302 -8.95 11.90 13.26
N ILE A 303 -7.99 11.38 12.51
CA ILE A 303 -6.67 11.99 12.38
C ILE A 303 -6.66 13.07 11.31
N ARG A 304 -7.67 13.05 10.43
CA ARG A 304 -7.76 14.00 9.32
C ARG A 304 -7.89 15.44 9.84
N GLY A 305 -6.95 16.29 9.44
CA GLY A 305 -6.92 17.71 9.84
C GLY A 305 -6.18 17.98 11.15
N ARG A 306 -5.61 16.97 11.82
CA ARG A 306 -4.72 17.17 12.97
C ARG A 306 -3.29 17.40 12.51
N SER A 307 -2.61 18.35 13.13
CA SER A 307 -1.15 18.47 13.04
C SER A 307 -0.54 17.39 13.92
N LEU A 308 0.21 16.48 13.30
CA LEU A 308 1.01 15.47 14.00
C LEU A 308 2.43 16.05 14.14
N SER A 309 2.67 16.75 15.24
CA SER A 309 3.98 17.34 15.56
C SER A 309 4.75 16.45 16.53
#